data_cfe980c5f4622f245fba753765ad93b4
#
_entry.id   cfe980c5f4622f245fba753765ad93b4
#
_cell.length_a   1.000
_cell.length_b   1.000
_cell.length_c   1.000
_cell.angle_alpha   90.00
_cell.angle_beta   90.00
_cell.angle_gamma   90.00
#
_symmetry.space_group_name_H-M   'P 1'
#
loop_
_entity.id
_entity.type
_entity.pdbx_description
1 polymer ?
#
loop_
_entity_poly.entity_id
_entity_poly.type
_entity_poly.pdbx_seq_one_letter_code
_entity_poly.pdbx_strand_id
1 'polypeptide(L)'
;MEGRVTEELRVCPASRRIRFGWGTTLLVLSLSCLSAAQQPEIQNLVTSGNLEGMRWPNFSDYRDQLQEFYKPTGFAPAWVQGTQPISQARSLIEVFKVAGTKGLDPEDYDSSRWEARIRDLQGSSSGPSVARFDVALTLCTMRYVSDLRTGRINPQHFQFGLSVEQKKYDLARWVREQIMTTSQLQAVLDEVEPPFAGYRRTEQALARYIELAHADNGEQLPNVSNVVAPGQSYAGMPRLVRFLRLVGDLPPDATPPGDTQTYSGPLVDAVKRFQRRHGLDADGRLGAATIKQMNVPLQDRVLQLQLTLERWRWLPAEFSAPPIIVNIPDFRLRALDEGNRVVMDMRVVVGKGMRTQTPVFTRNMTYVVLRPYWNVPPSILRSEIVPAIQRSRGYIARKNYEVTTNDGKVVTSGEISDEVLAQLRAGKLAVRQKPGPTNALGLVKLIFPNEHNVYLRSTPSQSLFSRSRRDFSHGCIRVEKPAELAAWALRNNPGWTLERVQQEMQSGNDDVTVNLVKPVPVFIVYGTALAYENGEVHFSDDIYGHDAKLAAALAKGYPYP
;
A
#
# COMPACT_ATOMS: atom_id res chain seq x y z
N MET A 1 -42.22 -35.05 48.93
CA MET A 1 -42.25 -34.62 50.31
C MET A 1 -41.94 -33.14 50.26
N GLU A 2 -42.97 -32.29 50.12
CA GLU A 2 -43.77 -31.67 51.19
C GLU A 2 -42.84 -30.94 52.19
N GLY A 3 -42.95 -29.64 52.47
CA GLY A 3 -44.15 -28.91 52.70
C GLY A 3 -43.98 -27.40 52.67
N ARG A 4 -45.09 -26.86 52.35
CA ARG A 4 -45.58 -25.50 52.54
C ARG A 4 -45.57 -25.06 54.02
N VAL A 5 -45.65 -23.70 54.21
CA VAL A 5 -46.73 -22.97 55.00
C VAL A 5 -46.23 -21.53 55.17
N THR A 6 -46.79 -20.52 54.53
CA THR A 6 -47.85 -19.55 54.75
C THR A 6 -47.68 -18.57 55.93
N GLU A 7 -47.94 -17.29 55.57
CA GLU A 7 -48.73 -16.24 56.23
C GLU A 7 -48.13 -15.54 57.46
N GLU A 8 -48.32 -14.26 57.70
CA GLU A 8 -49.44 -13.30 57.56
C GLU A 8 -48.98 -11.83 57.79
N LEU A 9 -49.72 -10.95 57.16
CA LEU A 9 -49.96 -9.51 57.33
C LEU A 9 -49.89 -8.91 58.75
N ARG A 10 -49.44 -7.61 58.84
CA ARG A 10 -50.20 -6.48 59.47
C ARG A 10 -49.53 -5.12 59.26
N VAL A 11 -50.05 -4.24 58.47
CA VAL A 11 -50.82 -2.99 58.74
C VAL A 11 -50.11 -1.84 59.48
N CYS A 12 -49.98 -0.70 58.75
CA CYS A 12 -49.71 0.72 59.01
C CYS A 12 -50.20 1.31 60.37
N PRO A 13 -49.92 2.57 60.75
CA PRO A 13 -49.45 3.76 60.04
C PRO A 13 -48.53 4.76 60.86
N ALA A 14 -47.90 5.75 60.18
CA ALA A 14 -47.86 7.14 60.68
C ALA A 14 -47.12 8.09 59.71
N SER A 15 -47.81 9.10 59.29
CA SER A 15 -47.40 10.22 58.47
C SER A 15 -46.33 11.12 59.13
N ARG A 16 -45.23 11.41 58.43
CA ARG A 16 -44.47 12.64 58.68
C ARG A 16 -44.26 13.37 57.31
N ARG A 17 -44.87 14.55 57.22
CA ARG A 17 -44.69 15.52 56.16
C ARG A 17 -43.26 16.07 56.24
N ILE A 18 -42.46 15.79 55.21
CA ILE A 18 -41.20 16.51 54.99
C ILE A 18 -41.45 17.53 53.88
N ARG A 19 -41.22 18.82 54.23
CA ARG A 19 -41.27 19.95 53.30
C ARG A 19 -40.11 19.81 52.30
N PHE A 20 -40.40 19.55 51.04
CA PHE A 20 -39.45 19.67 49.96
C PHE A 20 -39.18 21.15 49.67
N GLY A 21 -37.90 21.54 49.82
CA GLY A 21 -37.45 22.88 49.49
C GLY A 21 -37.35 23.09 47.98
N TRP A 22 -37.72 24.25 47.51
CA TRP A 22 -37.76 24.73 46.13
C TRP A 22 -36.38 25.03 45.53
N GLY A 23 -35.36 24.20 45.76
CA GLY A 23 -33.99 24.46 45.29
C GLY A 23 -33.51 23.62 44.12
N THR A 24 -34.17 22.46 43.81
CA THR A 24 -33.64 21.49 42.83
C THR A 24 -34.27 21.56 41.44
N THR A 25 -35.35 22.34 41.27
CA THR A 25 -36.07 22.39 39.97
C THR A 25 -35.46 23.40 38.98
N LEU A 26 -34.66 24.40 39.44
CA LEU A 26 -34.04 25.39 38.59
C LEU A 26 -32.77 24.92 37.89
N LEU A 27 -32.03 23.94 38.43
CA LEU A 27 -30.82 23.42 37.84
C LEU A 27 -31.08 22.46 36.68
N VAL A 28 -32.16 21.69 36.74
CA VAL A 28 -32.56 20.72 35.68
C VAL A 28 -33.18 21.46 34.48
N LEU A 29 -33.89 22.57 34.73
CA LEU A 29 -34.47 23.41 33.65
C LEU A 29 -33.41 24.21 32.88
N SER A 30 -32.32 24.62 33.53
CA SER A 30 -31.26 25.36 32.85
C SER A 30 -30.41 24.48 31.93
N LEU A 31 -30.14 23.21 32.29
CA LEU A 31 -29.47 22.24 31.41
C LEU A 31 -30.34 21.88 30.20
N SER A 32 -31.67 21.73 30.40
CA SER A 32 -32.58 21.39 29.30
C SER A 32 -32.76 22.53 28.29
N CYS A 33 -32.72 23.78 28.74
CA CYS A 33 -32.80 24.95 27.85
C CYS A 33 -31.53 25.21 27.05
N LEU A 34 -30.35 24.93 27.61
CA LEU A 34 -29.07 25.04 26.90
C LEU A 34 -28.95 24.01 25.76
N SER A 35 -29.36 22.78 25.99
CA SER A 35 -29.33 21.73 24.95
C SER A 35 -30.31 22.00 23.81
N ALA A 36 -31.50 22.56 24.09
CA ALA A 36 -32.50 22.89 23.07
C ALA A 36 -32.08 24.02 22.12
N ALA A 37 -31.27 24.98 22.60
CA ALA A 37 -30.76 26.06 21.76
C ALA A 37 -29.58 25.67 20.86
N GLN A 38 -28.92 24.53 21.13
CA GLN A 38 -27.75 24.06 20.39
C GLN A 38 -28.12 23.13 19.21
N GLN A 39 -29.28 22.48 19.27
CA GLN A 39 -29.75 21.56 18.23
C GLN A 39 -29.92 22.20 16.84
N PRO A 40 -30.53 23.37 16.69
CA PRO A 40 -30.64 24.05 15.41
C PRO A 40 -29.29 24.47 14.83
N GLU A 41 -28.31 24.83 15.66
CA GLU A 41 -26.99 25.27 15.24
C GLU A 41 -26.19 24.08 14.64
N ILE A 42 -26.18 22.92 15.29
CA ILE A 42 -25.56 21.69 14.76
C ILE A 42 -26.22 21.28 13.46
N GLN A 43 -27.56 21.28 13.40
CA GLN A 43 -28.31 20.92 12.20
C GLN A 43 -27.97 21.85 11.02
N ASN A 44 -27.89 23.15 11.26
CA ASN A 44 -27.56 24.14 10.24
C ASN A 44 -26.12 23.94 9.71
N LEU A 45 -25.14 23.73 10.61
CA LEU A 45 -23.75 23.46 10.22
C LEU A 45 -23.65 22.19 9.40
N VAL A 46 -24.24 21.10 9.83
CA VAL A 46 -24.22 19.83 9.11
C VAL A 46 -24.90 19.95 7.74
N THR A 47 -26.02 20.66 7.65
CA THR A 47 -26.73 20.87 6.39
C THR A 47 -25.92 21.71 5.42
N SER A 48 -25.14 22.70 5.90
CA SER A 48 -24.32 23.57 5.07
C SER A 48 -23.19 22.80 4.33
N GLY A 49 -22.70 21.70 4.90
CA GLY A 49 -21.53 20.98 4.36
C GLY A 49 -20.22 21.76 4.44
N ASN A 50 -20.19 22.84 5.25
CA ASN A 50 -19.03 23.70 5.40
C ASN A 50 -18.89 24.17 6.86
N LEU A 51 -17.65 24.16 7.38
CA LEU A 51 -17.33 24.64 8.72
C LEU A 51 -16.10 25.55 8.67
N GLU A 52 -16.34 26.85 8.70
CA GLU A 52 -15.28 27.86 8.74
C GLU A 52 -14.36 27.67 9.97
N GLY A 53 -13.07 27.97 9.80
CA GLY A 53 -12.06 27.83 10.85
C GLY A 53 -11.44 26.42 10.92
N MET A 54 -11.86 25.48 10.09
CA MET A 54 -11.11 24.25 9.83
C MET A 54 -10.03 24.46 8.78
N ARG A 55 -8.96 23.64 8.80
CA ARG A 55 -7.99 23.61 7.69
C ARG A 55 -8.69 23.26 6.37
N TRP A 56 -9.60 22.30 6.41
CA TRP A 56 -10.40 21.84 5.28
C TRP A 56 -11.89 22.05 5.58
N PRO A 57 -12.42 23.25 5.32
CA PRO A 57 -13.78 23.62 5.75
C PRO A 57 -14.89 22.91 4.98
N ASN A 58 -14.67 22.52 3.71
CA ASN A 58 -15.63 21.78 2.92
C ASN A 58 -15.66 20.33 3.37
N PHE A 59 -16.84 19.84 3.77
CA PHE A 59 -17.08 18.45 4.13
C PHE A 59 -18.34 17.88 3.46
N SER A 60 -18.62 18.35 2.24
CA SER A 60 -19.77 17.87 1.45
C SER A 60 -19.75 16.35 1.23
N ASP A 61 -18.56 15.73 1.21
CA ASP A 61 -18.31 14.30 1.14
C ASP A 61 -18.68 13.51 2.41
N TYR A 62 -18.71 14.18 3.57
CA TYR A 62 -19.11 13.61 4.87
C TYR A 62 -20.46 14.09 5.37
N ARG A 63 -21.17 14.96 4.63
CA ARG A 63 -22.42 15.58 5.07
C ARG A 63 -23.48 14.55 5.49
N ASP A 64 -23.70 13.56 4.66
CA ASP A 64 -24.71 12.53 4.91
C ASP A 64 -24.33 11.69 6.14
N GLN A 65 -23.05 11.36 6.32
CA GLN A 65 -22.56 10.65 7.50
C GLN A 65 -22.76 11.46 8.80
N LEU A 66 -22.52 12.76 8.75
CA LEU A 66 -22.77 13.65 9.88
C LEU A 66 -24.27 13.75 10.19
N GLN A 67 -25.14 13.84 9.18
CA GLN A 67 -26.58 13.80 9.37
C GLN A 67 -27.05 12.51 10.06
N GLU A 68 -26.59 11.36 9.59
CA GLU A 68 -26.91 10.06 10.20
C GLU A 68 -26.32 9.91 11.61
N PHE A 69 -25.19 10.57 11.91
CA PHE A 69 -24.62 10.58 13.26
C PHE A 69 -25.49 11.35 14.26
N TYR A 70 -25.96 12.55 13.91
CA TYR A 70 -26.69 13.43 14.84
C TYR A 70 -28.20 13.19 14.86
N LYS A 71 -28.79 12.68 13.80
CA LYS A 71 -30.26 12.48 13.67
C LYS A 71 -30.88 11.68 14.82
N PRO A 72 -30.31 10.55 15.31
CA PRO A 72 -30.90 9.79 16.41
C PRO A 72 -31.00 10.56 17.73
N THR A 73 -30.15 11.56 17.95
CA THR A 73 -30.13 12.40 19.16
C THR A 73 -30.85 13.74 18.97
N GLY A 74 -31.52 13.94 17.83
CA GLY A 74 -32.16 15.22 17.49
C GLY A 74 -31.16 16.37 17.39
N PHE A 75 -29.95 16.10 16.89
CA PHE A 75 -28.85 17.06 16.77
C PHE A 75 -28.34 17.63 18.11
N ALA A 76 -28.43 16.85 19.19
CA ALA A 76 -27.80 17.21 20.46
C ALA A 76 -26.27 17.08 20.36
N PRO A 77 -25.51 17.92 21.08
CA PRO A 77 -24.06 17.80 21.18
C PRO A 77 -23.63 16.42 21.70
N ALA A 78 -22.61 15.83 21.08
CA ALA A 78 -22.12 14.50 21.40
C ALA A 78 -20.83 14.51 22.24
N TRP A 79 -19.99 15.52 22.10
CA TRP A 79 -18.63 15.57 22.63
C TRP A 79 -18.43 16.47 23.83
N VAL A 80 -19.47 17.14 24.29
CA VAL A 80 -19.41 18.08 25.39
C VAL A 80 -20.46 17.81 26.46
N GLN A 81 -20.10 18.14 27.70
CA GLN A 81 -21.02 18.23 28.83
C GLN A 81 -20.99 19.66 29.36
N GLY A 82 -22.02 20.44 29.03
CA GLY A 82 -21.99 21.88 29.21
C GLY A 82 -20.96 22.53 28.28
N THR A 83 -19.91 23.14 28.83
CA THR A 83 -18.77 23.70 28.09
C THR A 83 -17.48 22.91 28.25
N GLN A 84 -17.56 21.68 28.71
CA GLN A 84 -16.38 20.82 28.92
C GLN A 84 -16.40 19.65 27.94
N PRO A 85 -15.28 19.41 27.21
CA PRO A 85 -15.13 18.21 26.41
C PRO A 85 -15.17 16.95 27.30
N ILE A 86 -15.92 15.94 26.88
CA ILE A 86 -15.91 14.61 27.53
C ILE A 86 -14.54 13.92 27.38
N SER A 87 -14.31 12.84 28.14
CA SER A 87 -13.02 12.11 28.13
C SER A 87 -12.65 11.59 26.75
N GLN A 88 -13.61 11.02 26.00
CA GLN A 88 -13.38 10.52 24.64
C GLN A 88 -12.97 11.65 23.67
N ALA A 89 -13.57 12.84 23.79
CA ALA A 89 -13.19 14.00 23.00
C ALA A 89 -11.72 14.39 23.23
N ARG A 90 -11.30 14.44 24.50
CA ARG A 90 -9.89 14.74 24.85
C ARG A 90 -8.93 13.68 24.32
N SER A 91 -9.28 12.40 24.47
CA SER A 91 -8.47 11.28 23.97
C SER A 91 -8.31 11.33 22.44
N LEU A 92 -9.38 11.64 21.68
CA LEU A 92 -9.31 11.79 20.23
C LEU A 92 -8.40 12.95 19.81
N ILE A 93 -8.48 14.09 20.49
CA ILE A 93 -7.60 15.23 20.21
C ILE A 93 -6.13 14.85 20.39
N GLU A 94 -5.78 14.09 21.42
CA GLU A 94 -4.41 13.58 21.59
C GLU A 94 -4.01 12.59 20.48
N VAL A 95 -4.91 11.72 20.04
CA VAL A 95 -4.68 10.83 18.89
C VAL A 95 -4.38 11.62 17.62
N PHE A 96 -5.11 12.72 17.35
CA PHE A 96 -4.86 13.54 16.16
C PHE A 96 -3.49 14.22 16.18
N LYS A 97 -2.99 14.62 17.35
CA LYS A 97 -1.63 15.19 17.49
C LYS A 97 -0.54 14.24 17.04
N VAL A 98 -0.75 12.94 17.22
CA VAL A 98 0.24 11.90 16.89
C VAL A 98 -0.09 11.14 15.59
N ALA A 99 -1.04 11.62 14.78
CA ALA A 99 -1.44 10.99 13.51
C ALA A 99 -0.26 10.77 12.54
N GLY A 100 0.81 11.58 12.66
CA GLY A 100 2.06 11.42 11.90
C GLY A 100 2.70 10.05 12.06
N THR A 101 2.55 9.39 13.21
CA THR A 101 3.07 8.03 13.44
C THR A 101 2.33 6.97 12.63
N LYS A 102 1.12 7.30 12.17
CA LYS A 102 0.30 6.50 11.26
C LYS A 102 0.51 6.88 9.79
N GLY A 103 1.43 7.79 9.48
CA GLY A 103 1.66 8.30 8.13
C GLY A 103 0.55 9.23 7.62
N LEU A 104 -0.23 9.81 8.55
CA LEU A 104 -1.28 10.79 8.28
C LEU A 104 -0.80 12.19 8.68
N ASP A 105 -1.28 13.24 8.01
CA ASP A 105 -0.94 14.61 8.41
C ASP A 105 -1.82 15.02 9.63
N PRO A 106 -1.24 15.31 10.80
CA PRO A 106 -2.01 15.75 11.96
C PRO A 106 -2.92 16.96 11.68
N GLU A 107 -2.50 17.86 10.79
CA GLU A 107 -3.28 19.04 10.43
C GLU A 107 -4.53 18.71 9.59
N ASP A 108 -4.62 17.56 8.96
CA ASP A 108 -5.85 17.08 8.30
C ASP A 108 -7.00 16.89 9.32
N TYR A 109 -6.64 16.74 10.59
CA TYR A 109 -7.56 16.62 11.74
C TYR A 109 -7.49 17.84 12.66
N ASP A 110 -7.05 19.00 12.12
CA ASP A 110 -6.97 20.28 12.83
C ASP A 110 -6.13 20.26 14.12
N SER A 111 -5.08 19.46 14.18
CA SER A 111 -4.27 19.20 15.37
C SER A 111 -3.85 20.48 16.11
N SER A 112 -3.38 21.49 15.41
CA SER A 112 -2.93 22.78 16.00
C SER A 112 -4.08 23.67 16.48
N ARG A 113 -5.34 23.40 16.12
CA ARG A 113 -6.50 24.27 16.40
C ARG A 113 -7.32 23.85 17.62
N TRP A 114 -7.13 22.65 18.14
CA TRP A 114 -7.98 22.10 19.21
C TRP A 114 -7.89 22.86 20.50
N GLU A 115 -6.70 23.34 20.90
CA GLU A 115 -6.54 24.11 22.13
C GLU A 115 -7.25 25.44 22.08
N ALA A 116 -7.25 26.12 20.93
CA ALA A 116 -8.03 27.34 20.72
C ALA A 116 -9.53 27.06 20.83
N ARG A 117 -10.02 26.02 20.17
CA ARG A 117 -11.45 25.62 20.23
C ARG A 117 -11.90 25.26 21.65
N ILE A 118 -11.04 24.62 22.45
CA ILE A 118 -11.35 24.30 23.85
C ILE A 118 -11.43 25.62 24.67
N ARG A 119 -10.53 26.58 24.47
CA ARG A 119 -10.61 27.88 25.13
C ARG A 119 -11.88 28.65 24.75
N ASP A 120 -12.26 28.66 23.46
CA ASP A 120 -13.48 29.30 22.97
C ASP A 120 -14.73 28.66 23.57
N LEU A 121 -14.74 27.32 23.69
CA LEU A 121 -15.82 26.57 24.31
C LEU A 121 -15.97 26.92 25.80
N GLN A 122 -14.88 27.10 26.53
CA GLN A 122 -14.87 27.43 27.95
C GLN A 122 -15.16 28.90 28.22
N GLY A 123 -14.77 29.78 27.30
CA GLY A 123 -14.96 31.25 27.41
C GLY A 123 -16.35 31.72 27.01
N SER A 124 -17.11 30.91 26.28
CA SER A 124 -18.43 31.26 25.77
C SER A 124 -19.39 30.09 25.87
N SER A 125 -20.42 30.23 26.72
CA SER A 125 -21.53 29.28 26.79
C SER A 125 -22.53 29.40 25.61
N SER A 126 -22.13 30.05 24.51
CA SER A 126 -23.00 30.24 23.34
C SER A 126 -23.20 28.95 22.55
N GLY A 127 -24.42 28.73 22.08
CA GLY A 127 -24.77 27.60 21.21
C GLY A 127 -23.83 27.40 20.00
N PRO A 128 -23.44 28.49 19.29
CA PRO A 128 -22.52 28.43 18.16
C PRO A 128 -21.13 27.86 18.47
N SER A 129 -20.53 28.17 19.64
CA SER A 129 -19.20 27.66 20.02
C SER A 129 -19.25 26.14 20.28
N VAL A 130 -20.30 25.70 20.98
CA VAL A 130 -20.54 24.25 21.22
C VAL A 130 -20.74 23.51 19.90
N ALA A 131 -21.60 24.03 19.03
CA ALA A 131 -21.91 23.41 17.74
C ALA A 131 -20.67 23.29 16.84
N ARG A 132 -19.85 24.35 16.75
CA ARG A 132 -18.58 24.32 15.97
C ARG A 132 -17.60 23.31 16.51
N PHE A 133 -17.41 23.23 17.83
CA PHE A 133 -16.52 22.24 18.45
C PHE A 133 -17.00 20.82 18.16
N ASP A 134 -18.29 20.56 18.39
CA ASP A 134 -18.90 19.23 18.31
C ASP A 134 -18.86 18.70 16.87
N VAL A 135 -19.29 19.51 15.89
CA VAL A 135 -19.25 19.14 14.47
C VAL A 135 -17.81 18.97 13.97
N ALA A 136 -16.88 19.84 14.37
CA ALA A 136 -15.48 19.72 13.99
C ALA A 136 -14.88 18.40 14.49
N LEU A 137 -15.17 18.03 15.75
CA LEU A 137 -14.61 16.80 16.32
C LEU A 137 -15.22 15.54 15.69
N THR A 138 -16.54 15.55 15.43
CA THR A 138 -17.21 14.44 14.71
C THR A 138 -16.59 14.26 13.32
N LEU A 139 -16.44 15.35 12.57
CA LEU A 139 -15.88 15.31 11.23
C LEU A 139 -14.42 14.82 11.22
N CYS A 140 -13.56 15.36 12.09
CA CYS A 140 -12.17 14.91 12.21
C CYS A 140 -12.09 13.43 12.62
N THR A 141 -12.97 12.97 13.52
CA THR A 141 -13.05 11.56 13.92
C THR A 141 -13.44 10.67 12.72
N MET A 142 -14.46 11.06 11.96
CA MET A 142 -14.89 10.31 10.78
C MET A 142 -13.81 10.26 9.70
N ARG A 143 -13.16 11.38 9.42
CA ARG A 143 -12.01 11.44 8.50
C ARG A 143 -10.89 10.52 8.95
N TYR A 144 -10.46 10.64 10.21
CA TYR A 144 -9.36 9.83 10.76
C TYR A 144 -9.64 8.32 10.67
N VAL A 145 -10.82 7.90 11.08
CA VAL A 145 -11.24 6.49 11.03
C VAL A 145 -11.32 5.98 9.59
N SER A 146 -11.90 6.77 8.69
CA SER A 146 -11.95 6.44 7.26
C SER A 146 -10.55 6.32 6.66
N ASP A 147 -9.66 7.26 6.97
CA ASP A 147 -8.29 7.30 6.45
C ASP A 147 -7.46 6.11 6.93
N LEU A 148 -7.61 5.71 8.19
CA LEU A 148 -6.95 4.49 8.71
C LEU A 148 -7.43 3.23 7.98
N ARG A 149 -8.72 3.15 7.63
CA ARG A 149 -9.33 1.97 7.06
C ARG A 149 -9.13 1.82 5.55
N THR A 150 -9.32 2.91 4.81
CA THR A 150 -9.40 2.90 3.33
C THR A 150 -8.28 3.68 2.66
N GLY A 151 -7.53 4.47 3.43
CA GLY A 151 -6.64 5.50 2.91
C GLY A 151 -7.39 6.78 2.54
N ARG A 152 -6.64 7.85 2.32
CA ARG A 152 -7.16 9.18 1.96
C ARG A 152 -7.53 9.28 0.48
N ILE A 153 -6.78 8.62 -0.40
CA ILE A 153 -6.97 8.67 -1.85
C ILE A 153 -7.64 7.38 -2.32
N ASN A 154 -8.69 7.50 -3.15
CA ASN A 154 -9.22 6.35 -3.86
C ASN A 154 -8.20 5.88 -4.93
N PRO A 155 -7.68 4.64 -4.88
CA PRO A 155 -6.70 4.15 -5.86
C PRO A 155 -7.19 4.21 -7.31
N GLN A 156 -8.51 4.21 -7.56
CA GLN A 156 -9.10 4.36 -8.89
C GLN A 156 -8.80 5.73 -9.50
N HIS A 157 -8.51 6.77 -8.69
CA HIS A 157 -8.05 8.08 -9.16
C HIS A 157 -6.77 7.96 -10.03
N PHE A 158 -5.92 6.98 -9.76
CA PHE A 158 -4.72 6.68 -10.54
C PHE A 158 -4.95 5.61 -11.61
N GLN A 159 -6.19 5.22 -11.87
CA GLN A 159 -6.55 4.08 -12.72
C GLN A 159 -5.94 2.75 -12.23
N PHE A 160 -5.72 2.63 -10.93
CA PHE A 160 -5.33 1.36 -10.33
C PHE A 160 -6.55 0.45 -10.22
N GLY A 161 -6.40 -0.80 -10.64
CA GLY A 161 -7.44 -1.83 -10.55
C GLY A 161 -7.58 -2.41 -9.13
N LEU A 162 -7.52 -1.54 -8.12
CA LEU A 162 -7.79 -1.83 -6.72
C LEU A 162 -9.08 -1.12 -6.31
N SER A 163 -9.86 -1.70 -5.41
CA SER A 163 -11.10 -1.12 -4.91
C SER A 163 -11.13 -1.13 -3.39
N VAL A 164 -11.46 0.00 -2.80
CA VAL A 164 -11.69 0.17 -1.36
C VAL A 164 -13.18 0.10 -0.99
N GLU A 165 -14.07 -0.04 -1.97
CA GLU A 165 -15.52 -0.02 -1.77
C GLU A 165 -16.00 -1.09 -0.79
N GLN A 166 -15.42 -2.29 -0.84
CA GLN A 166 -15.76 -3.39 0.06
C GLN A 166 -15.40 -3.12 1.53
N LYS A 167 -14.60 -2.10 1.79
CA LYS A 167 -14.20 -1.67 3.14
C LYS A 167 -15.08 -0.57 3.71
N LYS A 168 -15.98 0.00 2.91
CA LYS A 168 -16.96 0.99 3.36
C LYS A 168 -17.97 0.34 4.30
N TYR A 169 -18.42 1.08 5.29
CA TYR A 169 -19.38 0.67 6.30
C TYR A 169 -20.12 1.89 6.83
N ASP A 170 -21.14 1.67 7.65
CA ASP A 170 -21.87 2.74 8.34
C ASP A 170 -20.95 3.41 9.37
N LEU A 171 -20.23 4.42 8.91
CA LEU A 171 -19.25 5.16 9.71
C LEU A 171 -19.91 5.93 10.86
N ALA A 172 -21.07 6.52 10.61
CA ALA A 172 -21.83 7.24 11.62
C ALA A 172 -22.23 6.35 12.78
N ARG A 173 -22.78 5.17 12.47
CA ARG A 173 -23.14 4.16 13.45
C ARG A 173 -21.90 3.65 14.19
N TRP A 174 -20.84 3.35 13.45
CA TRP A 174 -19.60 2.82 14.04
C TRP A 174 -18.98 3.81 15.06
N VAL A 175 -18.92 5.11 14.73
CA VAL A 175 -18.41 6.14 15.65
C VAL A 175 -19.28 6.21 16.91
N ARG A 176 -20.60 6.16 16.79
CA ARG A 176 -21.50 6.14 17.95
C ARG A 176 -21.30 4.91 18.83
N GLU A 177 -21.21 3.73 18.23
CA GLU A 177 -21.22 2.47 18.97
C GLU A 177 -19.81 2.08 19.49
N GLN A 178 -18.75 2.44 18.79
CA GLN A 178 -17.39 2.02 19.14
C GLN A 178 -16.58 3.15 19.78
N ILE A 179 -16.56 4.35 19.22
CA ILE A 179 -15.72 5.44 19.74
C ILE A 179 -16.32 6.09 20.97
N MET A 180 -17.62 6.42 20.94
CA MET A 180 -18.24 7.14 22.04
C MET A 180 -18.43 6.31 23.30
N THR A 181 -18.45 4.99 23.20
CA THR A 181 -18.71 4.08 24.33
C THR A 181 -17.44 3.46 24.91
N THR A 182 -16.31 3.54 24.21
CA THR A 182 -15.08 2.87 24.62
C THR A 182 -14.32 3.63 25.71
N SER A 183 -13.69 2.87 26.62
CA SER A 183 -12.62 3.35 27.49
C SER A 183 -11.22 3.01 26.95
N GLN A 184 -11.13 2.25 25.84
CA GLN A 184 -9.89 1.77 25.23
C GLN A 184 -9.80 2.24 23.77
N LEU A 185 -9.78 3.56 23.58
CA LEU A 185 -9.82 4.18 22.25
C LEU A 185 -8.75 3.64 21.30
N GLN A 186 -7.50 3.48 21.78
CA GLN A 186 -6.41 3.00 20.94
C GLN A 186 -6.67 1.59 20.40
N ALA A 187 -7.16 0.67 21.23
CA ALA A 187 -7.47 -0.70 20.80
C ALA A 187 -8.55 -0.72 19.70
N VAL A 188 -9.60 0.10 19.85
CA VAL A 188 -10.67 0.25 18.86
C VAL A 188 -10.14 0.83 17.54
N LEU A 189 -9.24 1.80 17.59
CA LEU A 189 -8.61 2.36 16.40
C LEU A 189 -7.65 1.36 15.72
N ASP A 190 -6.92 0.55 16.49
CA ASP A 190 -6.03 -0.48 15.95
C ASP A 190 -6.78 -1.57 15.16
N GLU A 191 -8.05 -1.84 15.51
CA GLU A 191 -8.92 -2.79 14.78
C GLU A 191 -9.38 -2.24 13.41
N VAL A 192 -9.36 -0.92 13.24
CA VAL A 192 -9.72 -0.28 11.96
C VAL A 192 -8.63 -0.43 10.92
N GLU A 193 -7.38 -0.47 11.36
CA GLU A 193 -6.19 -0.51 10.51
C GLU A 193 -6.04 -1.86 9.78
N PRO A 194 -5.28 -1.89 8.67
CA PRO A 194 -4.96 -3.14 7.99
C PRO A 194 -4.34 -4.19 8.94
N PRO A 195 -4.85 -5.42 9.00
CA PRO A 195 -4.43 -6.42 9.99
C PRO A 195 -3.09 -7.11 9.65
N PHE A 196 -2.35 -6.59 8.68
CA PHE A 196 -1.14 -7.21 8.17
C PHE A 196 0.09 -6.88 9.02
N ALA A 197 0.90 -7.87 9.35
CA ALA A 197 2.17 -7.68 10.06
C ALA A 197 3.11 -6.71 9.31
N GLY A 198 3.08 -6.72 7.97
CA GLY A 198 3.82 -5.78 7.13
C GLY A 198 3.41 -4.32 7.33
N TYR A 199 2.13 -4.05 7.55
CA TYR A 199 1.61 -2.71 7.88
C TYR A 199 2.18 -2.23 9.22
N ARG A 200 2.10 -3.06 10.27
CA ARG A 200 2.63 -2.72 11.61
C ARG A 200 4.15 -2.50 11.60
N ARG A 201 4.90 -3.33 10.85
CA ARG A 201 6.34 -3.10 10.67
C ARG A 201 6.64 -1.79 9.94
N THR A 202 5.79 -1.40 8.99
CA THR A 202 5.95 -0.12 8.26
C THR A 202 5.68 1.07 9.19
N GLU A 203 4.71 0.99 10.11
CA GLU A 203 4.48 2.02 11.14
C GLU A 203 5.70 2.16 12.08
N GLN A 204 6.23 1.04 12.56
CA GLN A 204 7.44 1.03 13.40
C GLN A 204 8.65 1.63 12.66
N ALA A 205 8.80 1.29 11.39
CA ALA A 205 9.83 1.86 10.54
C ALA A 205 9.64 3.37 10.35
N LEU A 206 8.40 3.82 10.15
CA LEU A 206 8.08 5.24 10.03
C LEU A 206 8.46 6.01 11.29
N ALA A 207 8.05 5.52 12.48
CA ALA A 207 8.40 6.17 13.75
C ALA A 207 9.92 6.31 13.89
N ARG A 208 10.67 5.21 13.63
CA ARG A 208 12.14 5.24 13.64
C ARG A 208 12.72 6.26 12.64
N TYR A 209 12.23 6.30 11.41
CA TYR A 209 12.78 7.19 10.38
C TYR A 209 12.43 8.66 10.63
N ILE A 210 11.32 8.98 11.31
CA ILE A 210 11.02 10.34 11.81
C ILE A 210 12.11 10.79 12.79
N GLU A 211 12.48 9.94 13.75
CA GLU A 211 13.55 10.24 14.71
C GLU A 211 14.91 10.39 14.01
N LEU A 212 15.24 9.51 13.05
CA LEU A 212 16.48 9.60 12.29
C LEU A 212 16.54 10.90 11.46
N ALA A 213 15.42 11.31 10.87
CA ALA A 213 15.34 12.55 10.10
C ALA A 213 15.52 13.81 10.98
N HIS A 214 15.05 13.76 12.23
CA HIS A 214 15.30 14.83 13.20
C HIS A 214 16.76 14.86 13.69
N ALA A 215 17.40 13.68 13.81
CA ALA A 215 18.78 13.56 14.27
C ALA A 215 19.83 13.86 13.19
N ASP A 216 19.45 13.79 11.90
CA ASP A 216 20.37 14.08 10.78
C ASP A 216 20.52 15.59 10.60
N ASN A 217 21.77 16.05 10.44
CA ASN A 217 22.07 17.45 10.20
C ASN A 217 21.97 17.87 8.72
N GLY A 218 21.57 16.93 7.83
CA GLY A 218 21.40 17.18 6.39
C GLY A 218 22.70 17.37 5.59
N GLU A 219 23.88 17.13 6.21
CA GLU A 219 25.17 17.21 5.52
C GLU A 219 25.24 16.20 4.37
N GLN A 220 25.63 16.65 3.18
CA GLN A 220 25.75 15.80 2.01
C GLN A 220 27.13 15.13 1.93
N LEU A 221 27.16 13.89 1.45
CA LEU A 221 28.39 13.22 1.07
C LEU A 221 28.95 13.84 -0.23
N PRO A 222 30.24 14.13 -0.30
CA PRO A 222 30.85 14.63 -1.54
C PRO A 222 30.65 13.67 -2.72
N ASN A 223 30.30 14.22 -3.87
CA ASN A 223 30.20 13.43 -5.10
C ASN A 223 31.58 12.86 -5.49
N VAL A 224 31.53 11.68 -6.09
CA VAL A 224 32.75 11.01 -6.61
C VAL A 224 32.82 11.15 -8.13
N SER A 225 33.97 11.58 -8.64
CA SER A 225 34.23 11.60 -10.09
C SER A 225 34.57 10.20 -10.62
N ASN A 226 35.25 9.39 -9.80
CA ASN A 226 35.56 7.99 -10.06
C ASN A 226 35.04 7.12 -8.90
N VAL A 227 34.75 5.86 -9.19
CA VAL A 227 34.34 4.89 -8.17
C VAL A 227 35.45 4.70 -7.14
N VAL A 228 35.16 4.93 -5.86
CA VAL A 228 36.10 4.66 -4.76
C VAL A 228 35.97 3.18 -4.36
N ALA A 229 37.05 2.45 -4.57
CA ALA A 229 37.18 1.05 -4.17
C ALA A 229 37.70 0.91 -2.73
N PRO A 230 37.49 -0.24 -2.07
CA PRO A 230 38.12 -0.52 -0.78
C PRO A 230 39.66 -0.31 -0.84
N GLY A 231 40.22 0.34 0.17
CA GLY A 231 41.63 0.72 0.25
C GLY A 231 41.95 2.09 -0.32
N GLN A 232 41.02 2.75 -0.99
CA GLN A 232 41.23 4.10 -1.55
C GLN A 232 40.77 5.19 -0.58
N SER A 233 41.27 6.40 -0.77
CA SER A 233 40.91 7.58 0.01
C SER A 233 39.56 8.16 -0.45
N TYR A 234 38.73 8.61 0.51
CA TYR A 234 37.50 9.32 0.25
C TYR A 234 37.34 10.53 1.20
N ALA A 235 37.25 11.71 0.65
CA ALA A 235 37.16 12.95 1.42
C ALA A 235 35.94 13.04 2.35
N GLY A 236 34.85 12.32 2.02
CA GLY A 236 33.60 12.26 2.80
C GLY A 236 33.59 11.24 3.94
N MET A 237 34.74 10.64 4.30
CA MET A 237 34.80 9.58 5.32
C MET A 237 34.14 9.92 6.66
N PRO A 238 34.36 11.10 7.28
CA PRO A 238 33.73 11.42 8.55
C PRO A 238 32.20 11.45 8.47
N ARG A 239 31.64 11.99 7.39
CA ARG A 239 30.18 11.99 7.14
C ARG A 239 29.68 10.58 6.85
N LEU A 240 30.39 9.79 6.05
CA LEU A 240 30.03 8.41 5.72
C LEU A 240 29.89 7.55 6.98
N VAL A 241 30.84 7.64 7.91
CA VAL A 241 30.81 6.91 9.18
C VAL A 241 29.60 7.33 10.03
N ARG A 242 29.37 8.66 10.17
CA ARG A 242 28.23 9.18 10.93
C ARG A 242 26.90 8.71 10.32
N PHE A 243 26.75 8.83 9.00
CA PHE A 243 25.53 8.45 8.28
C PHE A 243 25.24 6.95 8.41
N LEU A 244 26.23 6.08 8.14
CA LEU A 244 26.03 4.63 8.23
C LEU A 244 25.74 4.15 9.65
N ARG A 245 26.27 4.82 10.69
CA ARG A 245 25.87 4.58 12.08
C ARG A 245 24.45 5.04 12.36
N LEU A 246 24.10 6.24 11.93
CA LEU A 246 22.75 6.80 12.11
C LEU A 246 21.69 5.88 11.54
N VAL A 247 21.86 5.41 10.30
CA VAL A 247 20.87 4.53 9.66
C VAL A 247 20.97 3.05 10.08
N GLY A 248 21.98 2.69 10.90
CA GLY A 248 22.18 1.36 11.48
C GLY A 248 22.90 0.36 10.56
N ASP A 249 23.47 0.81 9.44
CA ASP A 249 24.27 -0.06 8.56
C ASP A 249 25.69 -0.31 9.13
N LEU A 250 26.24 0.61 9.91
CA LEU A 250 27.48 0.42 10.65
C LEU A 250 27.14 0.20 12.13
N PRO A 251 27.45 -0.97 12.72
CA PRO A 251 27.22 -1.23 14.14
C PRO A 251 27.93 -0.19 15.04
N PRO A 252 27.35 0.15 16.22
CA PRO A 252 27.94 1.15 17.12
C PRO A 252 29.35 0.78 17.62
N ASP A 253 29.60 -0.51 17.83
CA ASP A 253 30.86 -1.09 18.31
C ASP A 253 31.90 -1.28 17.19
N ALA A 254 31.52 -1.15 15.94
CA ALA A 254 32.44 -1.24 14.82
C ALA A 254 33.47 -0.11 14.86
N THR A 255 34.76 -0.45 14.94
CA THR A 255 35.86 0.51 14.90
C THR A 255 36.21 0.81 13.45
N PRO A 256 35.99 2.05 12.97
CA PRO A 256 36.51 2.47 11.66
C PRO A 256 38.03 2.38 11.60
N PRO A 257 38.65 2.32 10.41
CA PRO A 257 40.10 2.35 10.27
C PRO A 257 40.70 3.54 11.01
N GLY A 258 41.90 3.33 11.64
CA GLY A 258 42.60 4.40 12.36
C GLY A 258 43.03 5.56 11.46
N ASP A 259 43.24 5.31 10.14
CA ASP A 259 43.36 6.36 9.12
C ASP A 259 41.96 6.86 8.73
N THR A 260 41.65 8.09 9.07
CA THR A 260 40.36 8.74 8.89
C THR A 260 40.00 9.01 7.43
N GLN A 261 40.86 8.74 6.47
CA GLN A 261 40.63 8.99 5.04
C GLN A 261 40.52 7.72 4.19
N THR A 262 41.05 6.58 4.66
CA THR A 262 41.03 5.33 3.89
C THR A 262 39.71 4.57 4.03
N TYR A 263 39.03 4.35 2.92
CA TYR A 263 37.78 3.57 2.88
C TYR A 263 38.06 2.06 2.95
N SER A 264 37.96 1.45 4.10
CA SER A 264 38.29 0.04 4.32
C SER A 264 37.57 -0.59 5.53
N GLY A 265 37.82 -1.86 5.79
CA GLY A 265 37.36 -2.58 6.99
C GLY A 265 35.83 -2.68 7.09
N PRO A 266 35.24 -2.51 8.30
CA PRO A 266 33.80 -2.67 8.54
C PRO A 266 32.91 -1.74 7.70
N LEU A 267 33.47 -0.63 7.18
CA LEU A 267 32.74 0.32 6.34
C LEU A 267 32.34 -0.29 4.99
N VAL A 268 33.16 -1.20 4.45
CA VAL A 268 32.85 -1.88 3.18
C VAL A 268 31.59 -2.73 3.32
N ASP A 269 31.49 -3.47 4.41
CA ASP A 269 30.32 -4.31 4.68
C ASP A 269 29.08 -3.46 5.06
N ALA A 270 29.27 -2.34 5.74
CA ALA A 270 28.22 -1.36 5.99
C ALA A 270 27.66 -0.78 4.67
N VAL A 271 28.53 -0.41 3.74
CA VAL A 271 28.14 0.07 2.39
C VAL A 271 27.41 -1.04 1.61
N LYS A 272 27.88 -2.29 1.65
CA LYS A 272 27.16 -3.42 1.02
C LYS A 272 25.76 -3.63 1.62
N ARG A 273 25.59 -3.47 2.95
CA ARG A 273 24.26 -3.53 3.60
C ARG A 273 23.37 -2.40 3.08
N PHE A 274 23.87 -1.17 3.08
CA PHE A 274 23.17 -0.02 2.55
C PHE A 274 22.77 -0.23 1.08
N GLN A 275 23.71 -0.63 0.21
CA GLN A 275 23.45 -0.88 -1.22
C GLN A 275 22.34 -1.91 -1.41
N ARG A 276 22.39 -3.04 -0.68
CA ARG A 276 21.40 -4.11 -0.77
C ARG A 276 19.98 -3.63 -0.45
N ARG A 277 19.83 -2.86 0.64
CA ARG A 277 18.52 -2.36 1.06
C ARG A 277 18.04 -1.11 0.30
N HIS A 278 18.88 -0.57 -0.62
CA HIS A 278 18.51 0.52 -1.52
C HIS A 278 18.46 0.10 -3.00
N GLY A 279 18.33 -1.21 -3.27
CA GLY A 279 18.15 -1.72 -4.62
C GLY A 279 19.37 -1.55 -5.53
N LEU A 280 20.56 -1.42 -4.95
CA LEU A 280 21.84 -1.30 -5.67
C LEU A 280 22.59 -2.65 -5.69
N ASP A 281 23.56 -2.77 -6.61
CA ASP A 281 24.52 -3.87 -6.59
C ASP A 281 25.38 -3.75 -5.32
N ALA A 282 25.38 -4.80 -4.48
CA ALA A 282 26.06 -4.79 -3.19
C ALA A 282 27.56 -5.12 -3.34
N ASP A 283 28.29 -4.31 -4.11
CA ASP A 283 29.71 -4.48 -4.42
C ASP A 283 30.66 -3.84 -3.39
N GLY A 284 30.12 -3.02 -2.49
CA GLY A 284 30.89 -2.29 -1.48
C GLY A 284 31.73 -1.15 -2.05
N ARG A 285 31.40 -0.65 -3.23
CA ARG A 285 32.09 0.48 -3.85
C ARG A 285 31.29 1.76 -3.71
N LEU A 286 31.95 2.88 -3.51
CA LEU A 286 31.31 4.19 -3.46
C LEU A 286 31.26 4.77 -4.89
N GLY A 287 30.25 4.35 -5.65
CA GLY A 287 29.96 4.91 -6.98
C GLY A 287 28.93 6.03 -6.90
N ALA A 288 28.70 6.74 -8.01
CA ALA A 288 27.74 7.84 -8.10
C ALA A 288 26.32 7.44 -7.66
N ALA A 289 25.87 6.22 -8.01
CA ALA A 289 24.55 5.72 -7.59
C ALA A 289 24.47 5.51 -6.07
N THR A 290 25.52 4.98 -5.44
CA THR A 290 25.60 4.79 -3.99
C THR A 290 25.56 6.12 -3.26
N ILE A 291 26.39 7.08 -3.68
CA ILE A 291 26.43 8.43 -3.09
C ILE A 291 25.08 9.15 -3.27
N LYS A 292 24.47 9.05 -4.46
CA LYS A 292 23.14 9.61 -4.70
C LYS A 292 22.09 9.06 -3.72
N GLN A 293 22.06 7.76 -3.48
CA GLN A 293 21.12 7.14 -2.55
C GLN A 293 21.39 7.51 -1.08
N MET A 294 22.67 7.68 -0.70
CA MET A 294 23.06 8.15 0.64
C MET A 294 22.72 9.63 0.86
N ASN A 295 22.69 10.42 -0.20
CA ASN A 295 22.35 11.84 -0.18
C ASN A 295 20.85 12.14 -0.32
N VAL A 296 19.99 11.11 -0.45
CA VAL A 296 18.54 11.31 -0.35
C VAL A 296 18.22 11.72 1.09
N PRO A 297 17.57 12.89 1.30
CA PRO A 297 17.19 13.34 2.64
C PRO A 297 16.38 12.27 3.38
N LEU A 298 16.64 12.09 4.68
CA LEU A 298 15.86 11.12 5.48
C LEU A 298 14.38 11.50 5.55
N GLN A 299 14.03 12.77 5.38
CA GLN A 299 12.65 13.22 5.25
C GLN A 299 11.95 12.62 4.01
N ASP A 300 12.66 12.43 2.91
CA ASP A 300 12.11 11.76 1.72
C ASP A 300 11.89 10.25 1.98
N ARG A 301 12.70 9.64 2.85
CA ARG A 301 12.48 8.26 3.31
C ARG A 301 11.25 8.15 4.21
N VAL A 302 11.03 9.14 5.08
CA VAL A 302 9.78 9.28 5.85
C VAL A 302 8.58 9.35 4.90
N LEU A 303 8.64 10.20 3.87
CA LEU A 303 7.57 10.29 2.87
C LEU A 303 7.33 8.95 2.14
N GLN A 304 8.37 8.23 1.74
CA GLN A 304 8.21 6.90 1.10
C GLN A 304 7.47 5.91 2.03
N LEU A 305 7.75 5.94 3.32
CA LEU A 305 7.06 5.10 4.32
C LEU A 305 5.59 5.53 4.48
N GLN A 306 5.31 6.83 4.54
CA GLN A 306 3.94 7.38 4.61
C GLN A 306 3.12 6.97 3.39
N LEU A 307 3.68 7.10 2.17
CA LEU A 307 3.03 6.70 0.92
C LEU A 307 2.83 5.18 0.83
N THR A 308 3.72 4.41 1.45
CA THR A 308 3.57 2.96 1.54
C THR A 308 2.44 2.57 2.51
N LEU A 309 2.31 3.26 3.67
CA LEU A 309 1.18 3.06 4.58
C LEU A 309 -0.16 3.40 3.92
N GLU A 310 -0.22 4.49 3.15
CA GLU A 310 -1.41 4.82 2.36
C GLU A 310 -1.81 3.66 1.44
N ARG A 311 -0.85 3.06 0.72
CA ARG A 311 -1.09 1.93 -0.20
C ARG A 311 -1.44 0.63 0.50
N TRP A 312 -0.95 0.38 1.72
CA TRP A 312 -1.38 -0.76 2.53
C TRP A 312 -2.88 -0.70 2.83
N ARG A 313 -3.43 0.50 3.03
CA ARG A 313 -4.86 0.73 3.29
C ARG A 313 -5.74 0.45 2.08
N TRP A 314 -5.19 0.37 0.88
CA TRP A 314 -5.92 0.00 -0.34
C TRP A 314 -6.10 -1.51 -0.50
N LEU A 315 -5.36 -2.33 0.23
CA LEU A 315 -5.51 -3.78 0.21
C LEU A 315 -6.80 -4.20 0.94
N PRO A 316 -7.42 -5.35 0.58
CA PRO A 316 -8.57 -5.86 1.32
C PRO A 316 -8.19 -6.15 2.78
N ALA A 317 -9.17 -6.15 3.69
CA ALA A 317 -8.92 -6.50 5.09
C ALA A 317 -8.47 -7.95 5.25
N GLU A 318 -8.97 -8.84 4.38
CA GLU A 318 -8.61 -10.25 4.34
C GLU A 318 -8.43 -10.71 2.89
N PHE A 319 -7.49 -11.61 2.65
CA PHE A 319 -7.35 -12.27 1.37
C PHE A 319 -8.33 -13.45 1.28
N SER A 320 -9.04 -13.57 0.16
CA SER A 320 -9.99 -14.68 -0.08
C SER A 320 -9.33 -16.07 -0.14
N ALA A 321 -8.03 -16.10 -0.40
CA ALA A 321 -7.15 -17.27 -0.39
C ALA A 321 -5.71 -16.79 -0.33
N PRO A 322 -4.72 -17.66 -0.03
CA PRO A 322 -3.30 -17.32 -0.05
C PRO A 322 -2.88 -16.65 -1.36
N PRO A 323 -2.44 -15.38 -1.33
CA PRO A 323 -2.20 -14.60 -2.53
C PRO A 323 -0.77 -14.71 -3.07
N ILE A 324 -0.62 -14.31 -4.32
CA ILE A 324 0.65 -13.88 -4.91
C ILE A 324 0.67 -12.34 -4.89
N ILE A 325 1.72 -11.75 -4.36
CA ILE A 325 1.93 -10.31 -4.33
C ILE A 325 3.19 -9.98 -5.14
N VAL A 326 3.04 -9.17 -6.19
CA VAL A 326 4.15 -8.63 -6.98
C VAL A 326 4.31 -7.15 -6.61
N ASN A 327 5.42 -6.80 -5.98
CA ASN A 327 5.76 -5.40 -5.73
C ASN A 327 6.68 -4.89 -6.85
N ILE A 328 6.16 -3.96 -7.65
CA ILE A 328 6.82 -3.47 -8.87
C ILE A 328 8.17 -2.81 -8.56
N PRO A 329 8.29 -1.80 -7.66
CA PRO A 329 9.55 -1.10 -7.42
C PRO A 329 10.64 -1.96 -6.77
N ASP A 330 10.23 -2.96 -5.99
CA ASP A 330 11.11 -3.92 -5.30
C ASP A 330 11.59 -5.03 -6.25
N PHE A 331 10.96 -5.17 -7.42
CA PHE A 331 11.21 -6.25 -8.39
C PHE A 331 11.11 -7.64 -7.75
N ARG A 332 10.13 -7.84 -6.85
CA ARG A 332 9.94 -9.10 -6.13
C ARG A 332 8.50 -9.59 -6.23
N LEU A 333 8.39 -10.92 -6.27
CA LEU A 333 7.14 -11.65 -6.12
C LEU A 333 7.23 -12.45 -4.83
N ARG A 334 6.16 -12.39 -4.02
CA ARG A 334 6.00 -13.20 -2.82
C ARG A 334 4.70 -13.98 -2.90
N ALA A 335 4.74 -15.27 -2.58
CA ALA A 335 3.55 -16.07 -2.33
C ALA A 335 3.39 -16.25 -0.82
N LEU A 336 2.16 -16.12 -0.34
CA LEU A 336 1.84 -16.22 1.09
C LEU A 336 1.10 -17.53 1.39
N ASP A 337 1.15 -18.00 2.65
CA ASP A 337 0.30 -19.08 3.15
C ASP A 337 -1.01 -18.54 3.74
N GLU A 338 -1.83 -19.43 4.30
CA GLU A 338 -3.09 -19.10 4.98
C GLU A 338 -2.92 -18.15 6.19
N GLY A 339 -1.72 -18.13 6.78
CA GLY A 339 -1.35 -17.23 7.89
C GLY A 339 -0.70 -15.93 7.43
N ASN A 340 -0.74 -15.61 6.15
CA ASN A 340 -0.08 -14.45 5.54
C ASN A 340 1.45 -14.43 5.72
N ARG A 341 2.08 -15.60 5.93
CA ARG A 341 3.55 -15.72 5.98
C ARG A 341 4.09 -15.96 4.58
N VAL A 342 5.24 -15.36 4.28
CA VAL A 342 5.92 -15.55 3.00
C VAL A 342 6.48 -16.97 2.91
N VAL A 343 5.94 -17.78 2.00
CA VAL A 343 6.42 -19.14 1.71
C VAL A 343 7.27 -19.22 0.45
N MET A 344 7.23 -18.19 -0.38
CA MET A 344 8.07 -18.08 -1.57
C MET A 344 8.41 -16.60 -1.81
N ASP A 345 9.67 -16.33 -2.07
CA ASP A 345 10.17 -15.01 -2.45
C ASP A 345 11.14 -15.16 -3.63
N MET A 346 10.91 -14.41 -4.72
CA MET A 346 11.72 -14.48 -5.92
C MET A 346 11.80 -13.14 -6.65
N ARG A 347 12.82 -12.99 -7.47
CA ARG A 347 13.01 -11.82 -8.33
C ARG A 347 12.04 -11.86 -9.52
N VAL A 348 11.63 -10.66 -9.97
CA VAL A 348 10.84 -10.49 -11.19
C VAL A 348 11.42 -9.41 -12.09
N VAL A 349 11.08 -9.49 -13.40
CA VAL A 349 11.31 -8.42 -14.38
C VAL A 349 9.95 -7.86 -14.75
N VAL A 350 9.79 -6.54 -14.57
CA VAL A 350 8.55 -5.79 -14.83
C VAL A 350 8.65 -4.91 -16.08
N GLY A 351 7.59 -4.24 -16.45
CA GLY A 351 7.52 -3.35 -17.59
C GLY A 351 8.44 -2.13 -17.49
N LYS A 352 8.85 -1.57 -18.65
CA LYS A 352 9.65 -0.34 -18.74
C LYS A 352 8.87 0.89 -18.30
N GLY A 353 9.50 1.78 -17.51
CA GLY A 353 8.88 2.93 -16.86
C GLY A 353 8.13 3.90 -17.77
N MET A 354 8.61 4.19 -18.98
CA MET A 354 8.03 5.28 -19.79
C MET A 354 6.96 4.84 -20.83
N ARG A 355 6.94 3.58 -21.25
CA ARG A 355 6.11 3.17 -22.41
C ARG A 355 5.30 1.89 -22.21
N THR A 356 5.71 1.01 -21.31
CA THR A 356 5.14 -0.33 -21.14
C THR A 356 5.12 -0.71 -19.66
N GLN A 357 4.57 0.19 -18.82
CA GLN A 357 4.46 -0.05 -17.38
C GLN A 357 3.63 -1.30 -17.09
N THR A 358 4.02 -2.07 -16.08
CA THR A 358 3.15 -3.06 -15.49
C THR A 358 2.09 -2.31 -14.66
N PRO A 359 0.78 -2.47 -14.94
CA PRO A 359 -0.27 -1.79 -14.19
C PRO A 359 -0.41 -2.33 -12.76
N VAL A 360 -0.95 -1.51 -11.87
CA VAL A 360 -1.30 -1.87 -10.49
C VAL A 360 -2.76 -2.34 -10.46
N PHE A 361 -3.00 -3.61 -10.13
CA PHE A 361 -4.35 -4.18 -10.07
C PHE A 361 -4.37 -5.54 -9.35
N THR A 362 -5.56 -6.08 -9.13
CA THR A 362 -5.76 -7.43 -8.60
C THR A 362 -6.67 -8.25 -9.51
N ARG A 363 -6.35 -9.52 -9.71
CA ARG A 363 -7.19 -10.53 -10.40
C ARG A 363 -6.87 -11.92 -9.86
N ASN A 364 -7.77 -12.85 -10.10
CA ASN A 364 -7.56 -14.25 -9.74
C ASN A 364 -6.86 -15.00 -10.88
N MET A 365 -5.76 -15.69 -10.57
CA MET A 365 -5.13 -16.65 -11.44
C MET A 365 -6.04 -17.89 -11.55
N THR A 366 -6.33 -18.32 -12.78
CA THR A 366 -7.31 -19.35 -13.06
C THR A 366 -6.72 -20.56 -13.77
N TYR A 367 -5.60 -20.40 -14.49
CA TYR A 367 -4.94 -21.53 -15.16
C TYR A 367 -3.45 -21.26 -15.43
N VAL A 368 -2.73 -22.35 -15.66
CA VAL A 368 -1.33 -22.39 -16.08
C VAL A 368 -1.26 -23.01 -17.48
N VAL A 369 -0.42 -22.46 -18.34
CA VAL A 369 -0.11 -23.02 -19.65
C VAL A 369 1.34 -23.48 -19.67
N LEU A 370 1.56 -24.76 -19.90
CA LEU A 370 2.87 -25.38 -20.03
C LEU A 370 3.27 -25.47 -21.50
N ARG A 371 4.54 -25.19 -21.80
CA ARG A 371 5.09 -25.14 -23.15
C ARG A 371 4.24 -24.30 -24.12
N PRO A 372 3.98 -23.01 -23.79
CA PRO A 372 3.05 -22.16 -24.53
C PRO A 372 3.58 -21.78 -25.91
N TYR A 373 2.69 -21.65 -26.89
CA TYR A 373 2.94 -20.79 -28.04
C TYR A 373 2.96 -19.32 -27.60
N TRP A 374 3.84 -18.54 -28.19
CA TRP A 374 3.80 -17.07 -28.04
C TRP A 374 3.17 -16.43 -29.27
N ASN A 375 1.91 -16.13 -29.21
CA ASN A 375 1.24 -15.29 -30.20
C ASN A 375 1.78 -13.86 -30.07
N VAL A 376 2.49 -13.38 -31.12
CA VAL A 376 3.16 -12.08 -31.10
C VAL A 376 2.12 -10.97 -31.19
N PRO A 377 2.06 -10.06 -30.20
CA PRO A 377 1.13 -8.93 -30.25
C PRO A 377 1.35 -8.05 -31.49
N PRO A 378 0.29 -7.47 -32.09
CA PRO A 378 0.43 -6.64 -33.29
C PRO A 378 1.40 -5.45 -33.14
N SER A 379 1.54 -4.90 -31.96
CA SER A 379 2.53 -3.84 -31.67
C SER A 379 3.96 -4.33 -31.85
N ILE A 380 4.29 -5.49 -31.25
CA ILE A 380 5.63 -6.12 -31.34
C ILE A 380 5.87 -6.62 -32.77
N LEU A 381 4.85 -7.21 -33.40
CA LEU A 381 4.95 -7.63 -34.80
C LEU A 381 5.40 -6.47 -35.69
N ARG A 382 4.75 -5.32 -35.56
CA ARG A 382 5.06 -4.12 -36.39
C ARG A 382 6.40 -3.49 -36.02
N SER A 383 6.71 -3.35 -34.73
CA SER A 383 7.89 -2.61 -34.27
C SER A 383 9.20 -3.42 -34.28
N GLU A 384 9.12 -4.75 -34.18
CA GLU A 384 10.30 -5.60 -34.00
C GLU A 384 10.41 -6.70 -35.06
N ILE A 385 9.34 -7.50 -35.24
CA ILE A 385 9.42 -8.73 -36.08
C ILE A 385 9.44 -8.39 -37.57
N VAL A 386 8.55 -7.52 -38.04
CA VAL A 386 8.52 -7.11 -39.46
C VAL A 386 9.84 -6.46 -39.86
N PRO A 387 10.43 -5.50 -39.12
CA PRO A 387 11.76 -4.97 -39.44
C PRO A 387 12.87 -6.03 -39.41
N ALA A 388 12.79 -7.02 -38.52
CA ALA A 388 13.76 -8.13 -38.48
C ALA A 388 13.67 -9.05 -39.72
N ILE A 389 12.44 -9.35 -40.17
CA ILE A 389 12.21 -10.12 -41.42
C ILE A 389 12.71 -9.35 -42.63
N GLN A 390 12.56 -8.01 -42.68
CA GLN A 390 13.07 -7.19 -43.76
C GLN A 390 14.59 -7.25 -43.89
N ARG A 391 15.29 -7.27 -42.74
CA ARG A 391 16.76 -7.42 -42.73
C ARG A 391 17.22 -8.84 -43.08
N SER A 392 16.39 -9.84 -42.80
CA SER A 392 16.71 -11.24 -43.08
C SER A 392 15.46 -12.09 -43.21
N ARG A 393 15.16 -12.56 -44.41
CA ARG A 393 13.97 -13.38 -44.74
C ARG A 393 13.90 -14.68 -43.97
N GLY A 394 15.05 -15.26 -43.60
CA GLY A 394 15.15 -16.48 -42.77
C GLY A 394 15.00 -16.22 -41.25
N TYR A 395 14.65 -14.99 -40.83
CA TYR A 395 14.49 -14.66 -39.40
C TYR A 395 13.48 -15.57 -38.69
N ILE A 396 12.35 -15.84 -39.33
CA ILE A 396 11.24 -16.67 -38.82
C ILE A 396 11.75 -18.09 -38.51
N ALA A 397 12.40 -18.74 -39.45
CA ALA A 397 12.94 -20.09 -39.26
C ALA A 397 14.01 -20.13 -38.13
N ARG A 398 14.99 -19.20 -38.18
CA ARG A 398 16.08 -19.17 -37.17
C ARG A 398 15.60 -18.92 -35.75
N LYS A 399 14.51 -18.22 -35.57
CA LYS A 399 13.95 -17.88 -34.25
C LYS A 399 12.78 -18.77 -33.83
N ASN A 400 12.55 -19.87 -34.55
CA ASN A 400 11.49 -20.84 -34.29
C ASN A 400 10.09 -20.20 -34.27
N TYR A 401 9.86 -19.25 -35.19
CA TYR A 401 8.55 -18.67 -35.44
C TYR A 401 7.81 -19.41 -36.57
N GLU A 402 6.52 -19.16 -36.64
CA GLU A 402 5.69 -19.51 -37.80
C GLU A 402 4.71 -18.35 -38.09
N VAL A 403 4.43 -18.15 -39.36
CA VAL A 403 3.41 -17.23 -39.82
C VAL A 403 2.09 -17.96 -39.89
N THR A 404 1.05 -17.36 -39.35
CA THR A 404 -0.31 -17.94 -39.32
C THR A 404 -1.33 -16.99 -39.92
N THR A 405 -2.45 -17.54 -40.34
CA THR A 405 -3.68 -16.78 -40.50
C THR A 405 -4.20 -16.31 -39.14
N ASN A 406 -5.15 -15.39 -39.10
CA ASN A 406 -5.69 -14.87 -37.83
C ASN A 406 -6.49 -15.94 -37.06
N ASP A 407 -6.95 -17.02 -37.71
CA ASP A 407 -7.58 -18.19 -37.11
C ASP A 407 -6.57 -19.28 -36.68
N GLY A 408 -5.26 -19.02 -36.84
CA GLY A 408 -4.18 -19.86 -36.32
C GLY A 408 -3.66 -20.94 -37.27
N LYS A 409 -4.14 -21.03 -38.52
CA LYS A 409 -3.62 -21.97 -39.52
C LYS A 409 -2.24 -21.53 -39.97
N VAL A 410 -1.27 -22.46 -39.97
CA VAL A 410 0.11 -22.19 -40.39
C VAL A 410 0.17 -21.92 -41.88
N VAL A 411 0.76 -20.80 -42.27
CA VAL A 411 1.02 -20.38 -43.66
C VAL A 411 2.45 -20.82 -44.03
N THR A 412 3.43 -20.46 -43.19
CA THR A 412 4.83 -20.87 -43.38
C THR A 412 5.62 -20.81 -42.07
N SER A 413 6.66 -21.61 -41.93
CA SER A 413 7.67 -21.58 -40.86
C SER A 413 9.10 -21.42 -41.45
N GLY A 414 9.20 -21.21 -42.75
CA GLY A 414 10.43 -21.09 -43.49
C GLY A 414 10.81 -19.65 -43.85
N GLU A 415 11.39 -19.51 -45.01
CA GLU A 415 11.76 -18.22 -45.56
C GLU A 415 10.54 -17.41 -46.01
N ILE A 416 10.57 -16.09 -45.82
CA ILE A 416 9.41 -15.20 -46.03
C ILE A 416 9.47 -14.55 -47.42
N SER A 417 8.46 -14.82 -48.25
CA SER A 417 8.29 -14.14 -49.53
C SER A 417 7.86 -12.67 -49.34
N ASP A 418 8.00 -11.88 -50.41
CA ASP A 418 7.55 -10.49 -50.41
C ASP A 418 6.03 -10.36 -50.22
N GLU A 419 5.26 -11.29 -50.77
CA GLU A 419 3.82 -11.36 -50.59
C GLU A 419 3.40 -11.59 -49.14
N VAL A 420 4.01 -12.58 -48.48
CA VAL A 420 3.76 -12.87 -47.05
C VAL A 420 4.18 -11.67 -46.17
N LEU A 421 5.32 -11.02 -46.48
CA LEU A 421 5.74 -9.82 -45.78
C LEU A 421 4.74 -8.65 -45.95
N ALA A 422 4.19 -8.48 -47.14
CA ALA A 422 3.18 -7.45 -47.41
C ALA A 422 1.88 -7.72 -46.62
N GLN A 423 1.46 -8.98 -46.52
CA GLN A 423 0.30 -9.39 -45.72
C GLN A 423 0.52 -9.20 -44.22
N LEU A 424 1.74 -9.49 -43.70
CA LEU A 424 2.12 -9.24 -42.30
C LEU A 424 2.06 -7.73 -41.97
N ARG A 425 2.57 -6.87 -42.86
CA ARG A 425 2.49 -5.42 -42.72
C ARG A 425 1.05 -4.91 -42.71
N ALA A 426 0.20 -5.50 -43.56
CA ALA A 426 -1.21 -5.18 -43.63
C ALA A 426 -2.05 -5.74 -42.48
N GLY A 427 -1.47 -6.54 -41.58
CA GLY A 427 -2.15 -7.17 -40.44
C GLY A 427 -3.12 -8.31 -40.85
N LYS A 428 -2.99 -8.83 -42.10
CA LYS A 428 -3.79 -9.95 -42.62
C LYS A 428 -3.27 -11.30 -42.11
N LEU A 429 -2.01 -11.35 -41.72
CA LEU A 429 -1.35 -12.52 -41.13
C LEU A 429 -0.78 -12.17 -39.76
N ALA A 430 -0.64 -13.18 -38.91
CA ALA A 430 -0.05 -13.12 -37.59
C ALA A 430 1.26 -13.92 -37.53
N VAL A 431 2.02 -13.73 -36.45
CA VAL A 431 3.21 -14.53 -36.16
C VAL A 431 3.08 -15.11 -34.77
N ARG A 432 3.43 -16.38 -34.61
CA ARG A 432 3.61 -17.01 -33.30
C ARG A 432 4.95 -17.71 -33.21
N GLN A 433 5.51 -17.76 -32.00
CA GLN A 433 6.71 -18.54 -31.72
C GLN A 433 6.32 -19.90 -31.18
N LYS A 434 6.96 -20.95 -31.70
CA LYS A 434 6.73 -22.32 -31.25
C LYS A 434 7.20 -22.53 -29.80
N PRO A 435 6.60 -23.47 -29.07
CA PRO A 435 7.09 -23.91 -27.78
C PRO A 435 8.56 -24.33 -27.80
N GLY A 436 9.23 -24.23 -26.67
CA GLY A 436 10.60 -24.66 -26.51
C GLY A 436 11.48 -23.70 -25.70
N PRO A 437 12.75 -24.07 -25.44
CA PRO A 437 13.63 -23.35 -24.52
C PRO A 437 13.99 -21.93 -24.99
N THR A 438 13.87 -21.65 -26.29
CA THR A 438 14.13 -20.31 -26.87
C THR A 438 12.89 -19.45 -27.00
N ASN A 439 11.70 -19.97 -26.65
CA ASN A 439 10.45 -19.22 -26.70
C ASN A 439 10.54 -18.00 -25.76
N ALA A 440 10.12 -16.84 -26.25
CA ALA A 440 10.18 -15.60 -25.48
C ALA A 440 9.37 -15.66 -24.18
N LEU A 441 8.30 -16.46 -24.12
CA LEU A 441 7.52 -16.71 -22.91
C LEU A 441 8.17 -17.73 -21.98
N GLY A 442 9.24 -18.42 -22.44
CA GLY A 442 9.80 -19.57 -21.77
C GLY A 442 8.86 -20.79 -21.79
N LEU A 443 8.92 -21.61 -20.76
CA LEU A 443 8.23 -22.91 -20.73
C LEU A 443 6.94 -22.92 -19.92
N VAL A 444 6.59 -21.81 -19.26
CA VAL A 444 5.34 -21.71 -18.49
C VAL A 444 4.80 -20.30 -18.49
N LYS A 445 3.47 -20.20 -18.49
CA LYS A 445 2.67 -18.99 -18.45
C LYS A 445 1.55 -19.19 -17.43
N LEU A 446 1.43 -18.27 -16.46
CA LEU A 446 0.42 -18.32 -15.40
C LEU A 446 -0.56 -17.19 -15.64
N ILE A 447 -1.84 -17.52 -15.79
CA ILE A 447 -2.85 -16.61 -16.34
C ILE A 447 -3.87 -16.22 -15.28
N PHE A 448 -4.02 -14.92 -15.11
CA PHE A 448 -5.10 -14.23 -14.41
C PHE A 448 -5.78 -13.30 -15.41
N PRO A 449 -6.92 -13.69 -15.99
CA PRO A 449 -7.58 -12.91 -17.06
C PRO A 449 -7.82 -11.46 -16.64
N ASN A 450 -7.38 -10.52 -17.46
CA ASN A 450 -7.48 -9.09 -17.21
C ASN A 450 -7.46 -8.26 -18.50
N GLU A 451 -7.94 -7.04 -18.43
CA GLU A 451 -8.03 -6.08 -19.54
C GLU A 451 -6.67 -5.58 -20.05
N HIS A 452 -5.61 -5.73 -19.26
CA HIS A 452 -4.26 -5.25 -19.60
C HIS A 452 -3.42 -6.30 -20.35
N ASN A 453 -3.92 -7.53 -20.51
CA ASN A 453 -3.18 -8.67 -21.08
C ASN A 453 -1.85 -8.95 -20.37
N VAL A 454 -1.78 -8.70 -19.05
CA VAL A 454 -0.62 -8.99 -18.20
C VAL A 454 -0.74 -10.37 -17.58
N TYR A 455 0.37 -11.10 -17.53
CA TYR A 455 0.48 -12.43 -16.93
C TYR A 455 1.88 -12.66 -16.35
N LEU A 456 2.02 -13.65 -15.48
CA LEU A 456 3.32 -14.13 -15.02
C LEU A 456 3.85 -15.19 -15.99
N ARG A 457 5.16 -15.18 -16.25
CA ARG A 457 5.75 -16.13 -17.20
C ARG A 457 7.22 -16.42 -16.94
N SER A 458 7.68 -17.52 -17.45
CA SER A 458 9.10 -17.80 -17.51
C SER A 458 9.82 -16.97 -18.59
N THR A 459 11.12 -17.14 -18.72
CA THR A 459 11.94 -16.45 -19.75
C THR A 459 13.22 -17.23 -20.01
N PRO A 460 13.73 -17.28 -21.25
CA PRO A 460 15.07 -17.79 -21.55
C PRO A 460 16.19 -16.85 -21.06
N SER A 461 15.89 -15.58 -20.82
CA SER A 461 16.86 -14.55 -20.41
C SER A 461 17.08 -14.53 -18.89
N GLN A 462 17.58 -15.61 -18.31
CA GLN A 462 17.79 -15.78 -16.87
C GLN A 462 18.78 -14.77 -16.27
N SER A 463 19.76 -14.32 -17.05
CA SER A 463 20.75 -13.31 -16.61
C SER A 463 20.15 -11.95 -16.22
N LEU A 464 18.90 -11.66 -16.63
CA LEU A 464 18.22 -10.44 -16.21
C LEU A 464 17.92 -10.40 -14.71
N PHE A 465 17.75 -11.57 -14.08
CA PHE A 465 17.47 -11.64 -12.64
C PHE A 465 18.68 -11.31 -11.76
N SER A 466 19.92 -11.35 -12.28
CA SER A 466 21.12 -10.93 -11.55
C SER A 466 21.29 -9.41 -11.45
N ARG A 467 20.54 -8.64 -12.24
CA ARG A 467 20.61 -7.19 -12.23
C ARG A 467 19.86 -6.61 -11.05
N SER A 468 20.34 -5.51 -10.48
CA SER A 468 19.63 -4.76 -9.44
C SER A 468 18.36 -4.11 -9.99
N ARG A 469 18.44 -3.42 -11.13
CA ARG A 469 17.28 -2.84 -11.83
C ARG A 469 16.72 -3.81 -12.87
N ARG A 470 15.40 -4.05 -12.86
CA ARG A 470 14.73 -5.10 -13.66
C ARG A 470 13.44 -4.64 -14.36
N ASP A 471 13.36 -3.40 -14.80
CA ASP A 471 12.24 -2.85 -15.59
C ASP A 471 12.53 -2.94 -17.10
N PHE A 472 12.46 -4.14 -17.68
CA PHE A 472 12.87 -4.42 -19.05
C PHE A 472 11.77 -5.02 -19.93
N SER A 473 10.60 -5.36 -19.40
CA SER A 473 9.55 -6.04 -20.16
C SER A 473 8.61 -5.05 -20.87
N HIS A 474 7.71 -5.60 -21.69
CA HIS A 474 6.62 -4.86 -22.34
C HIS A 474 5.31 -4.88 -21.50
N GLY A 475 5.42 -4.98 -20.17
CA GLY A 475 4.29 -4.99 -19.24
C GLY A 475 4.10 -6.31 -18.51
N CYS A 476 4.24 -7.45 -19.18
CA CYS A 476 4.16 -8.77 -18.54
C CYS A 476 5.31 -9.01 -17.57
N ILE A 477 5.08 -9.81 -16.53
CA ILE A 477 6.02 -10.05 -15.45
C ILE A 477 6.75 -11.39 -15.69
N ARG A 478 8.10 -11.31 -15.80
CA ARG A 478 8.95 -12.51 -15.87
C ARG A 478 9.33 -12.92 -14.46
N VAL A 479 9.24 -14.22 -14.15
CA VAL A 479 9.52 -14.76 -12.81
C VAL A 479 10.79 -15.61 -12.82
N GLU A 480 11.58 -15.53 -11.75
CA GLU A 480 12.87 -16.21 -11.62
C GLU A 480 12.73 -17.73 -11.45
N LYS A 481 11.72 -18.17 -10.68
CA LYS A 481 11.47 -19.58 -10.33
C LYS A 481 10.11 -20.04 -10.86
N PRO A 482 9.96 -20.17 -12.19
CA PRO A 482 8.64 -20.39 -12.80
C PRO A 482 8.05 -21.77 -12.50
N ALA A 483 8.88 -22.83 -12.35
CA ALA A 483 8.41 -24.17 -12.05
C ALA A 483 7.85 -24.25 -10.63
N GLU A 484 8.57 -23.71 -9.66
CA GLU A 484 8.16 -23.66 -8.26
C GLU A 484 6.87 -22.84 -8.10
N LEU A 485 6.76 -21.71 -8.81
CA LEU A 485 5.56 -20.88 -8.78
C LEU A 485 4.35 -21.61 -9.40
N ALA A 486 4.55 -22.33 -10.51
CA ALA A 486 3.49 -23.11 -11.14
C ALA A 486 3.04 -24.28 -10.24
N ALA A 487 3.98 -25.01 -9.63
CA ALA A 487 3.67 -26.07 -8.67
C ALA A 487 2.91 -25.53 -7.45
N TRP A 488 3.32 -24.39 -6.91
CA TRP A 488 2.62 -23.74 -5.80
C TRP A 488 1.20 -23.28 -6.20
N ALA A 489 1.02 -22.73 -7.39
CA ALA A 489 -0.30 -22.34 -7.89
C ALA A 489 -1.21 -23.57 -8.07
N LEU A 490 -0.65 -24.70 -8.55
CA LEU A 490 -1.34 -25.97 -8.78
C LEU A 490 -1.44 -26.85 -7.53
N ARG A 491 -1.02 -26.40 -6.35
CA ARG A 491 -0.96 -27.22 -5.11
C ARG A 491 -2.28 -27.89 -4.72
N ASN A 492 -3.41 -27.35 -5.16
CA ASN A 492 -4.73 -27.96 -4.94
C ASN A 492 -5.18 -28.89 -6.09
N ASN A 493 -4.37 -29.04 -7.14
CA ASN A 493 -4.65 -29.92 -8.26
C ASN A 493 -4.01 -31.31 -8.01
N PRO A 494 -4.77 -32.40 -7.96
CA PRO A 494 -4.22 -33.71 -7.69
C PRO A 494 -3.10 -34.09 -8.67
N GLY A 495 -1.98 -34.57 -8.15
CA GLY A 495 -0.86 -35.08 -8.94
C GLY A 495 0.03 -34.03 -9.61
N TRP A 496 -0.17 -32.72 -9.35
CA TRP A 496 0.67 -31.63 -9.86
C TRP A 496 1.76 -31.26 -8.85
N THR A 497 2.79 -32.13 -8.74
CA THR A 497 3.98 -31.86 -7.93
C THR A 497 4.99 -30.98 -8.70
N LEU A 498 6.02 -30.49 -8.01
CA LEU A 498 7.12 -29.74 -8.65
C LEU A 498 7.82 -30.58 -9.73
N GLU A 499 8.07 -31.87 -9.46
CA GLU A 499 8.72 -32.80 -10.38
C GLU A 499 7.87 -32.97 -11.64
N ARG A 500 6.55 -33.11 -11.48
CA ARG A 500 5.66 -33.23 -12.63
C ARG A 500 5.64 -31.93 -13.45
N VAL A 501 5.56 -30.79 -12.82
CA VAL A 501 5.62 -29.48 -13.53
C VAL A 501 6.92 -29.37 -14.31
N GLN A 502 8.06 -29.73 -13.71
CA GLN A 502 9.37 -29.70 -14.37
C GLN A 502 9.44 -30.69 -15.55
N GLN A 503 8.91 -31.88 -15.40
CA GLN A 503 8.83 -32.87 -16.46
C GLN A 503 7.99 -32.37 -17.64
N GLU A 504 6.80 -31.86 -17.38
CA GLU A 504 5.91 -31.32 -18.41
C GLU A 504 6.53 -30.07 -19.11
N MET A 505 7.26 -29.24 -18.40
CA MET A 505 8.01 -28.14 -19.00
C MET A 505 9.12 -28.60 -19.94
N GLN A 506 9.80 -29.69 -19.64
CA GLN A 506 10.95 -30.20 -20.42
C GLN A 506 10.53 -31.07 -21.60
N SER A 507 9.63 -32.00 -21.37
CA SER A 507 9.31 -33.09 -22.32
C SER A 507 7.81 -33.35 -22.50
N GLY A 508 6.94 -32.51 -21.91
CA GLY A 508 5.50 -32.64 -22.05
C GLY A 508 4.98 -32.19 -23.43
N ASN A 509 3.68 -32.32 -23.62
CA ASN A 509 3.00 -31.82 -24.81
C ASN A 509 3.04 -30.29 -24.89
N ASP A 510 2.96 -29.78 -26.10
CA ASP A 510 2.94 -28.31 -26.33
C ASP A 510 1.57 -27.72 -26.00
N ASP A 511 1.58 -26.51 -25.42
CA ASP A 511 0.41 -25.66 -25.14
C ASP A 511 -0.63 -26.31 -24.20
N VAL A 512 -0.16 -27.07 -23.23
CA VAL A 512 -1.03 -27.76 -22.26
C VAL A 512 -1.59 -26.77 -21.25
N THR A 513 -2.89 -26.58 -21.24
CA THR A 513 -3.61 -25.74 -20.28
C THR A 513 -4.09 -26.57 -19.09
N VAL A 514 -3.74 -26.14 -17.88
CA VAL A 514 -4.15 -26.75 -16.61
C VAL A 514 -4.93 -25.72 -15.79
N ASN A 515 -6.24 -25.92 -15.66
CA ASN A 515 -7.09 -25.07 -14.83
C ASN A 515 -6.80 -25.30 -13.35
N LEU A 516 -6.75 -24.22 -12.56
CA LEU A 516 -6.60 -24.31 -11.12
C LEU A 516 -7.93 -24.76 -10.48
N VAL A 517 -7.88 -25.77 -9.62
CA VAL A 517 -9.05 -26.19 -8.81
C VAL A 517 -9.51 -25.06 -7.88
N LYS A 518 -8.56 -24.32 -7.31
CA LYS A 518 -8.84 -23.10 -6.53
C LYS A 518 -8.12 -21.93 -7.18
N PRO A 519 -8.84 -20.88 -7.61
CA PRO A 519 -8.21 -19.66 -8.10
C PRO A 519 -7.29 -19.04 -7.05
N VAL A 520 -6.19 -18.44 -7.50
CA VAL A 520 -5.19 -17.80 -6.63
C VAL A 520 -5.24 -16.29 -6.83
N PRO A 521 -5.51 -15.47 -5.79
CA PRO A 521 -5.46 -14.02 -5.89
C PRO A 521 -4.06 -13.54 -6.25
N VAL A 522 -3.95 -12.67 -7.25
CA VAL A 522 -2.71 -12.01 -7.66
C VAL A 522 -2.86 -10.51 -7.46
N PHE A 523 -2.04 -9.95 -6.60
CA PHE A 523 -1.95 -8.51 -6.35
C PHE A 523 -0.68 -7.97 -6.99
N ILE A 524 -0.82 -7.06 -7.94
CA ILE A 524 0.30 -6.28 -8.47
C ILE A 524 0.22 -4.93 -7.79
N VAL A 525 1.20 -4.65 -6.93
CA VAL A 525 1.22 -3.48 -6.05
C VAL A 525 2.44 -2.59 -6.30
N TYR A 526 2.43 -1.40 -5.70
CA TYR A 526 3.50 -0.43 -5.84
C TYR A 526 3.89 0.15 -4.48
N GLY A 527 4.89 -0.40 -3.83
CA GLY A 527 5.44 0.09 -2.55
C GLY A 527 6.94 0.35 -2.68
N THR A 528 7.36 1.59 -2.42
CA THR A 528 8.77 2.01 -2.54
C THR A 528 9.54 1.87 -1.24
N ALA A 529 8.88 1.58 -0.13
CA ALA A 529 9.49 1.21 1.14
C ALA A 529 8.90 -0.13 1.62
N LEU A 530 9.75 -1.02 2.15
CA LEU A 530 9.34 -2.34 2.64
C LEU A 530 10.07 -2.65 3.94
N ALA A 531 9.33 -2.82 5.04
CA ALA A 531 9.87 -3.18 6.34
C ALA A 531 9.83 -4.70 6.55
N TYR A 532 10.99 -5.29 6.83
CA TYR A 532 11.20 -6.73 7.04
C TYR A 532 11.11 -7.12 8.52
N GLU A 533 10.99 -8.42 8.78
CA GLU A 533 10.89 -8.98 10.14
C GLU A 533 12.16 -8.77 10.98
N ASN A 534 13.31 -8.69 10.35
CA ASN A 534 14.58 -8.40 11.00
C ASN A 534 14.79 -6.91 11.33
N GLY A 535 13.79 -6.06 11.08
CA GLY A 535 13.85 -4.61 11.32
C GLY A 535 14.54 -3.80 10.20
N GLU A 536 15.05 -4.46 9.15
CA GLU A 536 15.57 -3.76 7.98
C GLU A 536 14.44 -3.09 7.20
N VAL A 537 14.73 -1.90 6.68
CA VAL A 537 13.84 -1.20 5.74
C VAL A 537 14.52 -1.09 4.39
N HIS A 538 13.88 -1.64 3.37
CA HIS A 538 14.35 -1.54 1.99
C HIS A 538 13.62 -0.42 1.27
N PHE A 539 14.38 0.40 0.55
CA PHE A 539 13.87 1.50 -0.27
C PHE A 539 14.16 1.22 -1.74
N SER A 540 13.17 1.46 -2.57
CA SER A 540 13.27 1.32 -4.02
C SER A 540 13.02 2.65 -4.70
N ASP A 541 13.58 2.84 -5.90
CA ASP A 541 13.29 4.01 -6.73
C ASP A 541 11.81 4.03 -7.17
N ASP A 542 11.24 5.22 -7.27
CA ASP A 542 9.91 5.46 -7.87
C ASP A 542 10.00 5.37 -9.40
N ILE A 543 10.18 4.14 -9.92
CA ILE A 543 10.47 3.88 -11.34
C ILE A 543 9.36 4.28 -12.31
N TYR A 544 8.13 4.47 -11.81
CA TYR A 544 6.95 4.86 -12.61
C TYR A 544 6.40 6.24 -12.23
N GLY A 545 6.99 6.92 -11.25
CA GLY A 545 6.53 8.23 -10.77
C GLY A 545 5.21 8.17 -10.00
N HIS A 546 4.86 7.02 -9.41
CA HIS A 546 3.61 6.88 -8.67
C HIS A 546 3.67 7.47 -7.25
N ASP A 547 4.86 7.58 -6.64
CA ASP A 547 5.03 8.29 -5.36
C ASP A 547 4.80 9.78 -5.54
N ALA A 548 5.41 10.37 -6.56
CA ALA A 548 5.23 11.79 -6.87
C ALA A 548 3.75 12.13 -7.14
N LYS A 549 3.03 11.27 -7.88
CA LYS A 549 1.60 11.46 -8.14
C LYS A 549 0.75 11.35 -6.87
N LEU A 550 1.03 10.36 -6.01
CA LEU A 550 0.30 10.16 -4.77
C LEU A 550 0.56 11.33 -3.80
N ALA A 551 1.81 11.75 -3.62
CA ALA A 551 2.17 12.90 -2.80
C ALA A 551 1.46 14.17 -3.27
N ALA A 552 1.43 14.43 -4.59
CA ALA A 552 0.72 15.58 -5.16
C ALA A 552 -0.80 15.52 -4.95
N ALA A 553 -1.40 14.32 -4.97
CA ALA A 553 -2.82 14.15 -4.67
C ALA A 553 -3.13 14.39 -3.19
N LEU A 554 -2.30 13.84 -2.29
CA LEU A 554 -2.42 14.05 -0.84
C LEU A 554 -2.28 15.52 -0.44
N ALA A 555 -1.43 16.27 -1.12
CA ALA A 555 -1.24 17.71 -0.86
C ALA A 555 -2.48 18.58 -1.16
N LYS A 556 -3.48 18.06 -1.90
CA LYS A 556 -4.72 18.80 -2.19
C LYS A 556 -5.65 18.88 -1.00
N GLY A 557 -5.59 17.94 -0.07
CA GLY A 557 -6.45 17.86 1.10
C GLY A 557 -7.89 17.47 0.79
N TYR A 558 -8.75 17.61 1.80
CA TYR A 558 -10.17 17.28 1.68
C TYR A 558 -10.99 18.30 0.87
N PRO A 559 -11.99 17.83 0.12
CA PRO A 559 -12.25 16.41 -0.17
C PRO A 559 -11.17 15.82 -1.07
N TYR A 560 -10.63 14.68 -0.68
CA TYR A 560 -9.62 13.99 -1.46
C TYR A 560 -10.21 13.41 -2.76
N PRO A 561 -9.43 13.33 -3.87
CA PRO A 561 -9.87 12.76 -5.12
C PRO A 561 -10.04 11.25 -5.11
#